data_aed6abe69a44d4595adaa191e040a386
#
_entry.id   aed6abe69a44d4595adaa191e040a386
#
_cell.length_a   1.000
_cell.length_b   1.000
_cell.length_c   1.000
_cell.angle_alpha   90.00
_cell.angle_beta   90.00
_cell.angle_gamma   90.00
#
_symmetry.space_group_name_H-M   'P 1'
#
loop_
_entity.id
_entity.type
_entity.pdbx_description
1 polymer ?
#
loop_
_entity_poly.entity_id
_entity_poly.type
_entity_poly.pdbx_seq_one_letter_code
_entity_poly.pdbx_strand_id
1 'polypeptide(L)'
;DTMEETAFFLNLTVKSKKPVVMTGAMRPATAVSADGPLNLYNAVSVAADSKAQERGVLVVMNDRIHGSHSLTKTNTTSVETFLSPVNGFIGTVNYGTIKYFRAPFRRHTFLSEFSLEGICCLPRVDILYACADMPADLIDGCVANGARGIVIAGHGNGNMNEATLKKASLMAKKGIFIVRSSRVPTGTVGRNIEVDDDANDFIASDELKIQQI
;
A
#
# COMPACT_ATOMS: atom_id res chain seq x y z
N ASP A 1 -1.12 1.17 13.37
CA ASP A 1 -1.39 2.23 12.40
C ASP A 1 -0.68 2.03 11.05
N THR A 2 0.31 1.15 10.98
CA THR A 2 1.03 0.82 9.72
C THR A 2 0.67 -0.57 9.18
N MET A 3 -0.49 -1.09 9.56
CA MET A 3 -0.92 -2.45 9.21
C MET A 3 -1.03 -2.65 7.71
N GLU A 4 -1.58 -1.69 6.98
CA GLU A 4 -1.75 -1.75 5.52
C GLU A 4 -0.40 -1.81 4.79
N GLU A 5 0.55 -1.00 5.19
CA GLU A 5 1.90 -0.97 4.62
C GLU A 5 2.66 -2.27 4.93
N THR A 6 2.58 -2.73 6.19
CA THR A 6 3.20 -3.99 6.61
C THR A 6 2.59 -5.18 5.88
N ALA A 7 1.25 -5.22 5.75
CA ALA A 7 0.56 -6.27 5.02
C ALA A 7 0.97 -6.29 3.54
N PHE A 8 1.08 -5.14 2.90
CA PHE A 8 1.49 -5.03 1.52
C PHE A 8 2.96 -5.45 1.32
N PHE A 9 3.86 -5.00 2.20
CA PHE A 9 5.27 -5.40 2.17
C PHE A 9 5.43 -6.92 2.30
N LEU A 10 4.76 -7.54 3.27
CA LEU A 10 4.76 -8.99 3.44
C LEU A 10 4.17 -9.71 2.22
N ASN A 11 3.13 -9.13 1.61
CA ASN A 11 2.50 -9.68 0.42
C ASN A 11 3.43 -9.70 -0.79
N LEU A 12 4.37 -8.78 -0.86
CA LEU A 12 5.39 -8.75 -1.91
C LEU A 12 6.58 -9.68 -1.62
N THR A 13 6.94 -9.89 -0.35
CA THR A 13 8.24 -10.47 0.02
C THR A 13 8.20 -11.87 0.63
N VAL A 14 7.09 -12.30 1.22
CA VAL A 14 6.98 -13.63 1.84
C VAL A 14 6.94 -14.73 0.77
N LYS A 15 7.90 -15.66 0.81
CA LYS A 15 8.00 -16.78 -0.14
C LYS A 15 7.39 -18.08 0.40
N SER A 16 6.17 -18.01 0.95
CA SER A 16 5.48 -19.17 1.53
C SER A 16 4.04 -19.26 1.03
N LYS A 17 3.56 -20.50 0.89
CA LYS A 17 2.16 -20.78 0.59
C LYS A 17 1.28 -20.81 1.85
N LYS A 18 1.89 -20.83 3.04
CA LYS A 18 1.14 -20.79 4.32
C LYS A 18 0.38 -19.48 4.44
N PRO A 19 -0.82 -19.50 5.02
CA PRO A 19 -1.57 -18.28 5.31
C PRO A 19 -0.75 -17.31 6.17
N VAL A 20 -0.70 -16.05 5.78
CA VAL A 20 -0.20 -14.96 6.60
C VAL A 20 -1.39 -14.07 6.90
N VAL A 21 -1.78 -14.00 8.16
CA VAL A 21 -2.97 -13.27 8.60
C VAL A 21 -2.55 -12.24 9.63
N MET A 22 -2.91 -11.00 9.37
CA MET A 22 -2.71 -9.88 10.28
C MET A 22 -4.04 -9.43 10.86
N THR A 23 -4.00 -8.91 12.06
CA THR A 23 -5.17 -8.34 12.74
C THR A 23 -4.75 -7.24 13.71
N GLY A 24 -5.72 -6.53 14.23
CA GLY A 24 -5.53 -5.48 15.21
C GLY A 24 -6.82 -5.13 15.91
N ALA A 25 -6.81 -4.01 16.64
CA ALA A 25 -7.98 -3.48 17.30
C ALA A 25 -8.02 -1.95 17.19
N MET A 26 -9.22 -1.40 17.11
CA MET A 26 -9.45 0.05 17.14
C MET A 26 -9.73 0.56 18.55
N ARG A 27 -10.20 -0.32 19.44
CA ARG A 27 -10.51 -0.01 20.83
C ARG A 27 -9.50 -0.69 21.76
N PRO A 28 -9.07 -0.02 22.83
CA PRO A 28 -8.23 -0.67 23.85
C PRO A 28 -8.95 -1.83 24.50
N ALA A 29 -8.22 -2.83 24.99
CA ALA A 29 -8.79 -4.05 25.56
C ALA A 29 -9.71 -3.80 26.78
N THR A 30 -9.55 -2.64 27.44
CA THR A 30 -10.36 -2.22 28.59
C THR A 30 -11.62 -1.43 28.22
N ALA A 31 -11.80 -1.14 26.93
CA ALA A 31 -12.96 -0.38 26.48
C ALA A 31 -14.24 -1.23 26.49
N VAL A 32 -15.38 -0.58 26.67
CA VAL A 32 -16.68 -1.21 26.43
C VAL A 32 -16.76 -1.60 24.96
N SER A 33 -17.14 -2.84 24.68
CA SER A 33 -17.18 -3.40 23.32
C SER A 33 -15.81 -3.37 22.63
N ALA A 34 -14.73 -3.75 23.34
CA ALA A 34 -13.41 -3.93 22.73
C ALA A 34 -13.50 -4.93 21.57
N ASP A 35 -12.94 -4.52 20.42
CA ASP A 35 -13.02 -5.33 19.17
C ASP A 35 -11.87 -6.35 19.05
N GLY A 36 -10.78 -6.16 19.78
CA GLY A 36 -9.57 -6.98 19.68
C GLY A 36 -9.78 -8.48 19.90
N PRO A 37 -10.49 -8.93 20.96
CA PRO A 37 -10.66 -10.37 21.23
C PRO A 37 -11.36 -11.12 20.08
N LEU A 38 -12.42 -10.57 19.51
CA LEU A 38 -13.12 -11.20 18.39
C LEU A 38 -12.28 -11.13 17.10
N ASN A 39 -11.62 -10.01 16.84
CA ASN A 39 -10.71 -9.90 15.71
C ASN A 39 -9.60 -10.95 15.77
N LEU A 40 -9.00 -11.16 16.94
CA LEU A 40 -7.96 -12.17 17.14
C LEU A 40 -8.49 -13.59 16.91
N TYR A 41 -9.65 -13.93 17.49
CA TYR A 41 -10.30 -15.22 17.29
C TYR A 41 -10.57 -15.49 15.80
N ASN A 42 -11.14 -14.52 15.10
CA ASN A 42 -11.43 -14.61 13.68
C ASN A 42 -10.14 -14.74 12.84
N ALA A 43 -9.09 -14.00 13.19
CA ALA A 43 -7.82 -14.08 12.48
C ALA A 43 -7.15 -15.45 12.63
N VAL A 44 -7.17 -16.04 13.84
CA VAL A 44 -6.65 -17.39 14.07
C VAL A 44 -7.47 -18.42 13.30
N SER A 45 -8.79 -18.28 13.28
CA SER A 45 -9.67 -19.17 12.51
C SER A 45 -9.35 -19.12 11.02
N VAL A 46 -9.13 -17.92 10.46
CA VAL A 46 -8.73 -17.75 9.05
C VAL A 46 -7.34 -18.33 8.80
N ALA A 47 -6.39 -18.13 9.70
CA ALA A 47 -5.04 -18.69 9.55
C ALA A 47 -5.00 -20.21 9.58
N ALA A 48 -5.93 -20.84 10.30
CA ALA A 48 -6.08 -22.29 10.38
C ALA A 48 -6.84 -22.90 9.20
N ASP A 49 -7.56 -22.11 8.41
CA ASP A 49 -8.33 -22.59 7.26
C ASP A 49 -7.41 -22.87 6.06
N SER A 50 -7.43 -24.11 5.58
CA SER A 50 -6.67 -24.51 4.39
C SER A 50 -7.03 -23.68 3.14
N LYS A 51 -8.25 -23.17 3.05
CA LYS A 51 -8.69 -22.29 1.95
C LYS A 51 -8.06 -20.89 1.99
N ALA A 52 -7.42 -20.49 3.09
CA ALA A 52 -6.66 -19.25 3.18
C ALA A 52 -5.30 -19.33 2.47
N GLN A 53 -4.82 -20.55 2.18
CA GLN A 53 -3.59 -20.74 1.43
C GLN A 53 -3.68 -20.09 0.04
N GLU A 54 -2.54 -19.62 -0.43
CA GLU A 54 -2.42 -19.01 -1.77
C GLU A 54 -3.35 -17.80 -2.01
N ARG A 55 -3.78 -17.11 -0.93
CA ARG A 55 -4.58 -15.87 -1.01
C ARG A 55 -3.79 -14.61 -0.69
N GLY A 56 -2.47 -14.72 -0.64
CA GLY A 56 -1.62 -13.60 -0.23
C GLY A 56 -1.71 -13.34 1.27
N VAL A 57 -1.28 -12.17 1.66
CA VAL A 57 -1.41 -11.69 3.06
C VAL A 57 -2.80 -11.14 3.28
N LEU A 58 -3.46 -11.64 4.30
CA LEU A 58 -4.83 -11.29 4.67
C LEU A 58 -4.83 -10.40 5.90
N VAL A 59 -5.75 -9.46 5.94
CA VAL A 59 -6.04 -8.68 7.13
C VAL A 59 -7.48 -8.96 7.56
N VAL A 60 -7.63 -9.41 8.81
CA VAL A 60 -8.93 -9.80 9.37
C VAL A 60 -9.30 -8.82 10.48
N MET A 61 -10.31 -8.02 10.22
CA MET A 61 -10.87 -7.06 11.20
C MET A 61 -12.37 -6.86 10.94
N ASN A 62 -13.11 -6.64 12.01
CA ASN A 62 -14.54 -6.32 11.94
C ASN A 62 -15.32 -7.31 11.06
N ASP A 63 -15.12 -8.62 11.30
CA ASP A 63 -15.73 -9.75 10.60
C ASP A 63 -15.46 -9.83 9.09
N ARG A 64 -14.51 -9.05 8.57
CA ARG A 64 -14.13 -9.03 7.16
C ARG A 64 -12.72 -9.55 6.95
N ILE A 65 -12.52 -10.19 5.82
CA ILE A 65 -11.21 -10.66 5.34
C ILE A 65 -10.83 -9.78 4.16
N HIS A 66 -9.77 -9.01 4.33
CA HIS A 66 -9.26 -8.11 3.31
C HIS A 66 -7.96 -8.65 2.71
N GLY A 67 -7.77 -8.44 1.41
CA GLY A 67 -6.46 -8.62 0.78
C GLY A 67 -5.59 -7.37 1.00
N SER A 68 -4.32 -7.58 1.28
CA SER A 68 -3.37 -6.50 1.57
C SER A 68 -3.21 -5.45 0.48
N HIS A 69 -3.45 -5.82 -0.78
CA HIS A 69 -3.32 -4.90 -1.93
C HIS A 69 -4.31 -3.74 -1.91
N SER A 70 -5.49 -3.93 -1.34
CA SER A 70 -6.61 -2.96 -1.46
C SER A 70 -7.04 -2.37 -0.12
N LEU A 71 -6.43 -2.84 0.96
CA LEU A 71 -6.78 -2.40 2.30
C LEU A 71 -6.23 -1.00 2.56
N THR A 72 -7.04 -0.17 3.17
CA THR A 72 -6.60 1.12 3.72
C THR A 72 -7.40 1.50 4.96
N LYS A 73 -6.76 2.27 5.85
CA LYS A 73 -7.42 2.85 7.02
C LYS A 73 -8.17 4.11 6.60
N THR A 74 -9.50 4.05 6.62
CA THR A 74 -10.36 5.12 6.08
C THR A 74 -10.90 6.07 7.15
N ASN A 75 -10.76 5.72 8.43
CA ASN A 75 -11.27 6.49 9.56
C ASN A 75 -10.34 6.39 10.75
N THR A 76 -10.23 7.45 11.54
CA THR A 76 -9.32 7.53 12.68
C THR A 76 -9.82 6.80 13.93
N THR A 77 -11.13 6.61 14.09
CA THR A 77 -11.75 6.15 15.33
C THR A 77 -12.78 5.02 15.16
N SER A 78 -13.42 4.90 14.01
CA SER A 78 -14.43 3.86 13.77
C SER A 78 -13.85 2.45 13.87
N VAL A 79 -14.59 1.52 14.43
CA VAL A 79 -14.23 0.10 14.39
C VAL A 79 -14.22 -0.42 12.96
N GLU A 80 -15.16 0.04 12.13
CA GLU A 80 -15.19 -0.21 10.70
C GLU A 80 -14.30 0.80 9.95
N THR A 81 -12.99 0.70 10.15
CA THR A 81 -12.04 1.67 9.57
C THR A 81 -11.17 1.08 8.48
N PHE A 82 -10.76 -0.18 8.62
CA PHE A 82 -9.98 -0.86 7.60
C PHE A 82 -10.92 -1.39 6.52
N LEU A 83 -10.88 -0.76 5.36
CA LEU A 83 -11.75 -1.06 4.23
C LEU A 83 -10.93 -1.32 2.97
N SER A 84 -11.57 -1.91 1.98
CA SER A 84 -11.04 -2.07 0.62
C SER A 84 -11.98 -1.34 -0.36
N PRO A 85 -11.88 0.00 -0.47
CA PRO A 85 -12.90 0.82 -1.14
C PRO A 85 -13.06 0.49 -2.63
N VAL A 86 -11.97 0.17 -3.32
CA VAL A 86 -11.99 -0.05 -4.77
C VAL A 86 -12.36 -1.49 -5.12
N ASN A 87 -11.71 -2.47 -4.47
CA ASN A 87 -11.84 -3.88 -4.88
C ASN A 87 -12.76 -4.69 -3.95
N GLY A 88 -13.20 -4.11 -2.84
CA GLY A 88 -13.98 -4.82 -1.82
C GLY A 88 -13.14 -5.83 -1.02
N PHE A 89 -13.71 -6.32 0.07
CA PHE A 89 -13.12 -7.40 0.86
C PHE A 89 -13.26 -8.75 0.13
N ILE A 90 -12.38 -9.69 0.46
CA ILE A 90 -12.31 -10.99 -0.22
C ILE A 90 -13.14 -12.09 0.45
N GLY A 91 -13.57 -11.86 1.66
CA GLY A 91 -14.39 -12.81 2.41
C GLY A 91 -14.89 -12.25 3.73
N THR A 92 -15.68 -13.04 4.44
CA THR A 92 -16.15 -12.76 5.80
C THR A 92 -15.82 -13.90 6.74
N VAL A 93 -15.70 -13.57 8.01
CA VAL A 93 -15.56 -14.55 9.09
C VAL A 93 -16.45 -14.12 10.25
N ASN A 94 -17.41 -14.97 10.62
CA ASN A 94 -18.32 -14.71 11.72
C ASN A 94 -18.23 -15.87 12.71
N TYR A 95 -17.72 -15.62 13.90
CA TYR A 95 -17.55 -16.65 14.95
C TYR A 95 -16.84 -17.92 14.43
N GLY A 96 -15.77 -17.75 13.64
CA GLY A 96 -15.02 -18.83 13.04
C GLY A 96 -15.62 -19.45 11.77
N THR A 97 -16.82 -19.04 11.34
CA THR A 97 -17.40 -19.45 10.05
C THR A 97 -16.89 -18.57 8.92
N ILE A 98 -16.10 -19.16 8.02
CA ILE A 98 -15.38 -18.44 6.96
C ILE A 98 -16.06 -18.63 5.62
N LYS A 99 -16.21 -17.52 4.88
CA LYS A 99 -16.72 -17.51 3.49
C LYS A 99 -15.82 -16.63 2.64
N TYR A 100 -15.25 -17.18 1.57
CA TYR A 100 -14.49 -16.43 0.57
C TYR A 100 -15.36 -16.17 -0.67
N PHE A 101 -15.30 -14.96 -1.20
CA PHE A 101 -16.04 -14.52 -2.39
C PHE A 101 -15.11 -14.31 -3.58
N ARG A 102 -13.83 -14.02 -3.33
CA ARG A 102 -12.85 -13.65 -4.35
C ARG A 102 -11.48 -14.25 -4.04
N ALA A 103 -10.64 -14.28 -5.05
CA ALA A 103 -9.22 -14.54 -4.92
C ALA A 103 -8.43 -13.31 -5.36
N PRO A 104 -7.21 -13.09 -4.86
CA PRO A 104 -6.31 -12.07 -5.39
C PRO A 104 -6.03 -12.33 -6.87
N PHE A 105 -6.08 -11.28 -7.68
CA PHE A 105 -5.76 -11.38 -9.11
C PHE A 105 -4.27 -11.13 -9.38
N ARG A 106 -3.65 -10.22 -8.63
CA ARG A 106 -2.24 -9.88 -8.80
C ARG A 106 -1.33 -10.92 -8.15
N ARG A 107 -0.10 -11.07 -8.66
CA ARG A 107 0.94 -11.91 -8.05
C ARG A 107 1.19 -11.46 -6.61
N HIS A 108 1.43 -12.41 -5.74
CA HIS A 108 1.65 -12.16 -4.32
C HIS A 108 2.51 -13.25 -3.70
N THR A 109 3.05 -13.02 -2.54
CA THR A 109 3.80 -13.97 -1.71
C THR A 109 4.76 -14.83 -2.54
N PHE A 110 4.56 -16.13 -2.60
CA PHE A 110 5.43 -17.07 -3.31
C PHE A 110 5.47 -16.88 -4.84
N LEU A 111 4.48 -16.20 -5.43
CA LEU A 111 4.43 -15.83 -6.85
C LEU A 111 4.98 -14.43 -7.15
N SER A 112 5.31 -13.66 -6.12
CA SER A 112 5.88 -12.33 -6.28
C SER A 112 7.29 -12.41 -6.85
N GLU A 113 7.65 -11.48 -7.73
CA GLU A 113 9.00 -11.30 -8.26
C GLU A 113 9.98 -10.68 -7.25
N PHE A 114 9.49 -10.02 -6.21
CA PHE A 114 10.33 -9.37 -5.21
C PHE A 114 10.91 -10.39 -4.22
N SER A 115 12.19 -10.23 -3.87
CA SER A 115 12.89 -11.04 -2.87
C SER A 115 13.73 -10.15 -1.98
N LEU A 116 13.85 -10.53 -0.72
CA LEU A 116 14.77 -9.91 0.23
C LEU A 116 16.10 -10.67 0.36
N GLU A 117 16.28 -11.74 -0.42
CA GLU A 117 17.50 -12.53 -0.38
C GLU A 117 18.70 -11.68 -0.79
N GLY A 118 19.73 -11.65 0.05
CA GLY A 118 20.92 -10.84 -0.16
C GLY A 118 20.78 -9.34 0.09
N ILE A 119 19.60 -8.87 0.49
CA ILE A 119 19.35 -7.45 0.80
C ILE A 119 19.57 -7.20 2.29
N CYS A 120 20.62 -6.45 2.63
CA CYS A 120 20.91 -6.07 4.00
C CYS A 120 20.09 -4.88 4.48
N CYS A 121 19.82 -3.91 3.61
CA CYS A 121 18.99 -2.74 3.90
C CYS A 121 18.29 -2.26 2.63
N LEU A 122 17.10 -1.73 2.78
CA LEU A 122 16.37 -1.09 1.68
C LEU A 122 16.90 0.34 1.47
N PRO A 123 16.89 0.84 0.22
CA PRO A 123 17.24 2.23 -0.05
C PRO A 123 16.21 3.16 0.60
N ARG A 124 16.68 4.36 0.97
CA ARG A 124 15.78 5.39 1.48
C ARG A 124 14.86 5.89 0.37
N VAL A 125 13.56 5.86 0.64
CA VAL A 125 12.51 6.44 -0.19
C VAL A 125 11.68 7.37 0.69
N ASP A 126 11.56 8.63 0.28
CA ASP A 126 10.78 9.62 1.00
C ASP A 126 9.43 9.87 0.29
N ILE A 127 8.40 10.21 1.05
CA ILE A 127 7.07 10.54 0.52
C ILE A 127 6.83 12.02 0.74
N LEU A 128 6.52 12.75 -0.33
CA LEU A 128 6.11 14.15 -0.29
C LEU A 128 4.62 14.26 -0.58
N TYR A 129 3.89 14.80 0.40
CA TYR A 129 2.46 15.02 0.27
C TYR A 129 2.21 16.40 -0.32
N ALA A 130 1.78 16.45 -1.58
CA ALA A 130 1.59 17.70 -2.30
C ALA A 130 0.44 18.53 -1.70
N CYS A 131 0.71 19.82 -1.52
CA CYS A 131 -0.27 20.83 -1.14
C CYS A 131 -0.20 22.02 -2.11
N ALA A 132 -1.14 22.96 -1.98
CA ALA A 132 -1.08 24.21 -2.73
C ALA A 132 0.26 24.91 -2.42
N ASP A 133 0.96 25.32 -3.47
CA ASP A 133 2.26 26.01 -3.36
C ASP A 133 3.33 25.23 -2.59
N MET A 134 3.38 23.90 -2.77
CA MET A 134 4.41 23.07 -2.13
C MET A 134 5.81 23.55 -2.52
N PRO A 135 6.69 23.84 -1.54
CA PRO A 135 8.07 24.27 -1.85
C PRO A 135 8.87 23.17 -2.56
N ALA A 136 9.49 23.51 -3.68
CA ALA A 136 10.25 22.56 -4.49
C ALA A 136 11.59 22.13 -3.84
N ASP A 137 12.11 22.90 -2.89
CA ASP A 137 13.35 22.61 -2.14
C ASP A 137 13.20 21.43 -1.16
N LEU A 138 11.95 21.02 -0.84
CA LEU A 138 11.71 19.77 -0.10
C LEU A 138 12.35 18.56 -0.81
N ILE A 139 12.36 18.56 -2.14
CA ILE A 139 13.03 17.53 -2.94
C ILE A 139 14.55 17.55 -2.71
N ASP A 140 15.15 18.74 -2.66
CA ASP A 140 16.58 18.88 -2.38
C ASP A 140 16.90 18.34 -0.98
N GLY A 141 16.04 18.61 0.00
CA GLY A 141 16.17 18.10 1.36
C GLY A 141 16.14 16.56 1.42
N CYS A 142 15.23 15.90 0.69
CA CYS A 142 15.19 14.46 0.60
C CYS A 142 16.49 13.90 0.01
N VAL A 143 16.95 14.45 -1.11
CA VAL A 143 18.15 14.00 -1.80
C VAL A 143 19.40 14.23 -0.95
N ALA A 144 19.54 15.39 -0.31
CA ALA A 144 20.64 15.71 0.60
C ALA A 144 20.73 14.74 1.78
N ASN A 145 19.60 14.20 2.23
CA ASN A 145 19.50 13.19 3.28
C ASN A 145 19.60 11.75 2.76
N GLY A 146 19.99 11.55 1.51
CA GLY A 146 20.30 10.23 0.93
C GLY A 146 19.12 9.48 0.34
N ALA A 147 18.00 10.14 0.02
CA ALA A 147 16.91 9.52 -0.70
C ALA A 147 17.35 9.03 -2.09
N ARG A 148 17.03 7.79 -2.41
CA ARG A 148 17.25 7.16 -3.71
C ARG A 148 15.97 7.15 -4.53
N GLY A 149 14.83 7.34 -3.87
CA GLY A 149 13.53 7.50 -4.50
C GLY A 149 12.68 8.51 -3.75
N ILE A 150 11.75 9.13 -4.45
CA ILE A 150 10.76 10.05 -3.89
C ILE A 150 9.41 9.72 -4.50
N VAL A 151 8.43 9.45 -3.63
CA VAL A 151 7.04 9.33 -4.02
C VAL A 151 6.36 10.68 -3.80
N ILE A 152 5.78 11.25 -4.85
CA ILE A 152 5.00 12.48 -4.75
C ILE A 152 3.52 12.11 -4.77
N ALA A 153 2.87 12.23 -3.61
CA ALA A 153 1.42 12.09 -3.46
C ALA A 153 0.75 13.38 -3.95
N GLY A 154 0.53 13.44 -5.27
CA GLY A 154 0.08 14.63 -5.98
C GLY A 154 -1.41 14.92 -5.83
N HIS A 155 -1.86 16.01 -6.45
CA HIS A 155 -3.27 16.39 -6.55
C HIS A 155 -3.96 15.54 -7.62
N GLY A 156 -5.24 15.19 -7.41
CA GLY A 156 -6.05 14.50 -8.42
C GLY A 156 -5.32 13.30 -9.02
N ASN A 157 -5.07 13.29 -10.32
CA ASN A 157 -4.33 12.25 -11.04
C ASN A 157 -2.79 12.39 -10.88
N GLY A 158 -2.33 12.67 -9.68
CA GLY A 158 -0.89 12.78 -9.37
C GLY A 158 -0.24 14.07 -9.87
N ASN A 159 -0.99 15.17 -10.02
CA ASN A 159 -0.47 16.45 -10.45
C ASN A 159 0.28 17.19 -9.34
N MET A 160 1.12 18.15 -9.72
CA MET A 160 1.93 18.97 -8.81
C MET A 160 2.14 20.36 -9.43
N ASN A 161 2.59 21.33 -8.62
CA ASN A 161 2.91 22.64 -9.14
C ASN A 161 4.15 22.61 -10.06
N GLU A 162 4.28 23.63 -10.92
CA GLU A 162 5.33 23.69 -11.94
C GLU A 162 6.75 23.69 -11.36
N ALA A 163 6.96 24.35 -10.23
CA ALA A 163 8.28 24.41 -9.57
C ALA A 163 8.70 23.03 -9.08
N THR A 164 7.77 22.29 -8.45
CA THR A 164 7.99 20.92 -8.00
C THR A 164 8.22 19.99 -9.18
N LEU A 165 7.44 20.12 -10.27
CA LEU A 165 7.60 19.31 -11.48
C LEU A 165 9.00 19.48 -12.08
N LYS A 166 9.44 20.72 -12.28
CA LYS A 166 10.79 21.03 -12.82
C LYS A 166 11.90 20.44 -11.93
N LYS A 167 11.77 20.60 -10.61
CA LYS A 167 12.74 20.07 -9.66
C LYS A 167 12.78 18.55 -9.66
N ALA A 168 11.62 17.89 -9.62
CA ALA A 168 11.50 16.45 -9.67
C ALA A 168 12.11 15.88 -10.97
N SER A 169 11.81 16.48 -12.12
CA SER A 169 12.38 16.10 -13.41
C SER A 169 13.92 16.22 -13.42
N LEU A 170 14.44 17.30 -12.85
CA LEU A 170 15.89 17.48 -12.73
C LEU A 170 16.54 16.37 -11.89
N MET A 171 15.90 15.94 -10.79
CA MET A 171 16.41 14.89 -9.94
C MET A 171 16.24 13.50 -10.56
N ALA A 172 15.15 13.26 -11.30
CA ALA A 172 14.97 12.03 -12.06
C ALA A 172 16.12 11.83 -13.07
N LYS A 173 16.47 12.87 -13.83
CA LYS A 173 17.61 12.87 -14.76
C LYS A 173 18.98 12.69 -14.09
N LYS A 174 19.06 12.90 -12.77
CA LYS A 174 20.26 12.62 -11.96
C LYS A 174 20.23 11.22 -11.33
N GLY A 175 19.25 10.39 -11.66
CA GLY A 175 19.14 9.01 -11.20
C GLY A 175 18.38 8.81 -9.88
N ILE A 176 17.60 9.80 -9.42
CA ILE A 176 16.65 9.62 -8.32
C ILE A 176 15.33 9.10 -8.89
N PHE A 177 14.83 7.99 -8.37
CA PHE A 177 13.55 7.45 -8.80
C PHE A 177 12.41 8.35 -8.32
N ILE A 178 11.65 8.93 -9.24
CA ILE A 178 10.48 9.76 -8.93
C ILE A 178 9.23 8.97 -9.28
N VAL A 179 8.43 8.65 -8.25
CA VAL A 179 7.13 7.99 -8.41
C VAL A 179 6.03 9.04 -8.24
N ARG A 180 5.25 9.21 -9.27
CA ARG A 180 4.07 10.06 -9.25
C ARG A 180 2.88 9.23 -8.78
N SER A 181 2.32 9.58 -7.63
CA SER A 181 1.16 8.96 -7.00
C SER A 181 0.12 10.02 -6.66
N SER A 182 -0.93 9.67 -5.98
CA SER A 182 -1.98 10.60 -5.59
C SER A 182 -2.22 10.60 -4.07
N ARG A 183 -2.59 11.76 -3.54
CA ARG A 183 -3.15 11.90 -2.20
C ARG A 183 -4.64 11.54 -2.13
N VAL A 184 -5.27 11.35 -3.27
CA VAL A 184 -6.66 10.87 -3.35
C VAL A 184 -6.67 9.38 -3.09
N PRO A 185 -7.49 8.87 -2.14
CA PRO A 185 -7.41 7.48 -1.69
C PRO A 185 -7.97 6.45 -2.67
N THR A 186 -8.63 6.89 -3.74
CA THR A 186 -9.25 6.01 -4.75
C THR A 186 -9.02 6.56 -6.15
N GLY A 187 -9.09 5.71 -7.14
CA GLY A 187 -8.79 6.03 -8.54
C GLY A 187 -7.41 5.54 -8.93
N THR A 188 -6.99 5.89 -10.13
CA THR A 188 -5.70 5.50 -10.71
C THR A 188 -4.90 6.73 -11.11
N VAL A 189 -3.59 6.63 -11.04
CA VAL A 189 -2.68 7.64 -11.57
C VAL A 189 -2.20 7.17 -12.92
N GLY A 190 -2.87 7.67 -13.96
CA GLY A 190 -2.58 7.30 -15.36
C GLY A 190 -1.29 7.92 -15.85
N ARG A 191 -0.55 7.15 -16.67
CA ARG A 191 0.69 7.58 -17.28
C ARG A 191 0.41 8.59 -18.39
N ASN A 192 1.20 9.67 -18.47
CA ASN A 192 1.14 10.71 -19.52
C ASN A 192 -0.24 11.38 -19.66
N ILE A 193 -1.04 11.46 -18.57
CA ILE A 193 -2.35 12.11 -18.62
C ILE A 193 -2.25 13.57 -18.16
N GLU A 194 -1.83 13.80 -16.90
CA GLU A 194 -1.68 15.15 -16.33
C GLU A 194 -0.26 15.69 -16.49
N VAL A 195 0.71 14.80 -16.51
CA VAL A 195 2.13 15.06 -16.60
C VAL A 195 2.71 14.14 -17.68
N ASP A 196 3.59 14.64 -18.50
CA ASP A 196 4.37 13.82 -19.43
C ASP A 196 5.44 13.05 -18.64
N ASP A 197 5.09 11.85 -18.21
CA ASP A 197 5.98 10.99 -17.41
C ASP A 197 7.20 10.54 -18.22
N ASP A 198 7.04 10.37 -19.53
CA ASP A 198 8.13 9.94 -20.41
C ASP A 198 9.19 11.04 -20.58
N ALA A 199 8.77 12.29 -20.77
CA ALA A 199 9.69 13.42 -20.91
C ALA A 199 10.39 13.78 -19.58
N ASN A 200 9.79 13.45 -18.46
CA ASN A 200 10.28 13.78 -17.13
C ASN A 200 10.99 12.60 -16.43
N ASP A 201 11.07 11.42 -17.02
CA ASP A 201 11.61 10.18 -16.43
C ASP A 201 10.89 9.77 -15.13
N PHE A 202 9.56 9.97 -15.08
CA PHE A 202 8.75 9.61 -13.93
C PHE A 202 8.15 8.21 -14.05
N ILE A 203 7.79 7.64 -12.91
CA ILE A 203 7.03 6.41 -12.77
C ILE A 203 5.64 6.79 -12.30
N ALA A 204 4.60 6.49 -13.09
CA ALA A 204 3.22 6.59 -12.64
C ALA A 204 2.89 5.36 -11.77
N SER A 205 2.28 5.56 -10.61
CA SER A 205 2.11 4.48 -9.62
C SER A 205 1.24 3.31 -10.10
N ASP A 206 0.32 3.56 -11.02
CA ASP A 206 -0.63 2.54 -11.50
C ASP A 206 -0.31 2.04 -12.91
N GLU A 207 0.50 2.77 -13.67
CA GLU A 207 0.85 2.44 -15.05
C GLU A 207 2.36 2.58 -15.29
N LEU A 208 3.06 1.47 -15.23
CA LEU A 208 4.50 1.42 -15.50
C LEU A 208 4.80 1.42 -17.00
N LYS A 209 5.92 2.00 -17.39
CA LYS A 209 6.51 1.84 -18.71
C LYS A 209 6.90 0.37 -18.92
N ILE A 210 6.69 -0.20 -20.12
CA ILE A 210 7.04 -1.59 -20.43
C ILE A 210 8.49 -1.93 -20.06
N GLN A 211 9.41 -0.98 -20.17
CA GLN A 211 10.83 -1.15 -19.81
C GLN A 211 11.10 -1.08 -18.29
N GLN A 212 10.08 -0.84 -17.47
CA GLN A 212 10.16 -0.77 -16.00
C GLN A 212 9.51 -2.00 -15.34
N ILE A 213 8.99 -2.92 -16.15
CA ILE A 213 8.47 -4.22 -15.75
C ILE A 213 9.58 -5.25 -15.83
#